data_c54553adb79d089f6d4d6fcec278b93e
#
_entry.id   c54553adb79d089f6d4d6fcec278b93e
#
_cell.length_a   1.000
_cell.length_b   1.000
_cell.length_c   1.000
_cell.angle_alpha   90.00
_cell.angle_beta   90.00
_cell.angle_gamma   90.00
#
_symmetry.space_group_name_H-M   'P 1'
#
loop_
_entity.id
_entity.type
_entity.pdbx_description
1 polymer ?
#
loop_
_entity_poly.entity_id
_entity_poly.type
_entity_poly.pdbx_seq_one_letter_code
_entity_poly.pdbx_strand_id
1 'polypeptide(L)'
;RIVLWTLFALVLLVAPKVFTSSLSMTMLTQMGIAIIACLSYNMLLGQGGMLSFGHAVYSGLGSFAAIHVLNKVADGAWSVPVSLLPLVGGLAGLLVAALLGALTTKKSGTIFAMITLGIGELVFSMSLMLPEFFGGEGGIASNRVVGEPFLGITFGPETEVYYLIAVYTFVCTVLMFAFTHTPLGRMLNAVRDNPERVEFIGYDTQRVRFFAFMIAGFFIGIAGGLYTINFEIVTAEVVGAHRSGAYLLFTFLGGALFFFGPIIGAVMMVLATVLLSEMTKAWLLYLGIFFLVMVMYAPGGVSGLIMMNLRLAAYGMLRRLWTSYLALAGTLLVVLTAVGVIVEMIYHIKLNEAMGPEMTFMGATINTQGADAWVGATFLLITGVGLFELVRRQFVHQWSQIQEDIEAENLRRQMH
;
A
#
# COMPACT_ATOMS: atom_id res chain seq x y z
N ARG A 1 5.97 7.03 -22.62
CA ARG A 1 5.58 5.78 -21.97
C ARG A 1 6.77 4.83 -21.84
N ILE A 2 7.51 4.55 -22.91
CA ILE A 2 8.71 3.66 -22.90
C ILE A 2 9.71 4.15 -21.84
N VAL A 3 10.01 5.45 -21.80
CA VAL A 3 10.94 6.04 -20.83
C VAL A 3 10.54 5.76 -19.37
N LEU A 4 9.26 5.77 -19.04
CA LEU A 4 8.78 5.46 -17.68
C LEU A 4 9.03 3.98 -17.31
N TRP A 5 8.78 3.08 -18.23
CA TRP A 5 9.03 1.64 -18.03
C TRP A 5 10.50 1.30 -17.92
N THR A 6 11.34 1.94 -18.79
CA THR A 6 12.79 1.76 -18.69
C THR A 6 13.35 2.35 -17.40
N LEU A 7 12.83 3.50 -16.95
CA LEU A 7 13.21 4.09 -15.66
C LEU A 7 12.82 3.17 -14.49
N PHE A 8 11.60 2.63 -14.51
CA PHE A 8 11.12 1.71 -13.47
C PHE A 8 11.98 0.44 -13.43
N ALA A 9 12.28 -0.17 -14.59
CA ALA A 9 13.18 -1.33 -14.68
C ALA A 9 14.59 -0.99 -14.16
N LEU A 10 15.11 0.18 -14.52
CA LEU A 10 16.43 0.64 -14.10
C LEU A 10 16.50 0.85 -12.59
N VAL A 11 15.44 1.44 -11.99
CA VAL A 11 15.35 1.60 -10.52
C VAL A 11 15.39 0.23 -9.85
N LEU A 12 14.61 -0.74 -10.32
CA LEU A 12 14.60 -2.10 -9.76
C LEU A 12 15.96 -2.81 -9.90
N LEU A 13 16.69 -2.58 -10.99
CA LEU A 13 18.01 -3.19 -11.21
C LEU A 13 19.13 -2.55 -10.38
N VAL A 14 19.07 -1.24 -10.17
CA VAL A 14 20.14 -0.46 -9.54
C VAL A 14 19.97 -0.36 -8.02
N ALA A 15 18.74 -0.41 -7.53
CA ALA A 15 18.44 -0.22 -6.10
C ALA A 15 19.30 -1.07 -5.15
N PRO A 16 19.52 -2.40 -5.35
CA PRO A 16 20.34 -3.20 -4.45
C PRO A 16 21.84 -2.89 -4.50
N LYS A 17 22.29 -2.21 -5.55
CA LYS A 17 23.71 -1.75 -5.66
C LYS A 17 23.94 -0.45 -4.92
N VAL A 18 22.90 0.38 -4.75
CA VAL A 18 22.95 1.64 -4.02
C VAL A 18 22.69 1.41 -2.54
N PHE A 19 21.72 0.58 -2.23
CA PHE A 19 21.28 0.28 -0.87
C PHE A 19 21.76 -1.14 -0.49
N THR A 20 22.95 -1.22 0.11
CA THR A 20 23.63 -2.50 0.40
C THR A 20 23.45 -3.01 1.84
N SER A 21 22.83 -2.23 2.72
CA SER A 21 22.59 -2.69 4.10
C SER A 21 21.49 -3.76 4.16
N SER A 22 21.58 -4.73 5.10
CA SER A 22 20.57 -5.79 5.24
C SER A 22 19.19 -5.21 5.49
N LEU A 23 19.06 -4.17 6.31
CA LEU A 23 17.79 -3.46 6.51
C LEU A 23 17.21 -2.91 5.20
N SER A 24 18.06 -2.26 4.39
CA SER A 24 17.63 -1.71 3.09
C SER A 24 17.21 -2.80 2.12
N MET A 25 17.92 -3.93 2.09
CA MET A 25 17.55 -5.08 1.25
C MET A 25 16.20 -5.66 1.65
N THR A 26 15.96 -5.84 2.96
CA THR A 26 14.67 -6.27 3.50
C THR A 26 13.55 -5.29 3.13
N MET A 27 13.79 -3.98 3.21
CA MET A 27 12.80 -2.97 2.80
C MET A 27 12.51 -3.04 1.29
N LEU A 28 13.53 -3.19 0.46
CA LEU A 28 13.37 -3.26 -0.99
C LEU A 28 12.58 -4.51 -1.43
N THR A 29 12.83 -5.67 -0.80
CA THR A 29 12.06 -6.89 -1.05
C THR A 29 10.59 -6.73 -0.64
N GLN A 30 10.35 -6.16 0.54
CA GLN A 30 9.01 -5.86 1.00
C GLN A 30 8.29 -4.85 0.12
N MET A 31 8.99 -3.81 -0.39
CA MET A 31 8.42 -2.84 -1.34
C MET A 31 7.96 -3.53 -2.63
N GLY A 32 8.76 -4.45 -3.17
CA GLY A 32 8.38 -5.20 -4.37
C GLY A 32 7.09 -6.01 -4.16
N ILE A 33 7.00 -6.74 -3.05
CA ILE A 33 5.81 -7.52 -2.68
C ILE A 33 4.59 -6.60 -2.49
N ALA A 34 4.78 -5.50 -1.75
CA ALA A 34 3.72 -4.54 -1.47
C ALA A 34 3.22 -3.84 -2.74
N ILE A 35 4.08 -3.55 -3.72
CA ILE A 35 3.69 -2.98 -5.02
C ILE A 35 2.70 -3.90 -5.74
N ILE A 36 3.00 -5.20 -5.82
CA ILE A 36 2.09 -6.18 -6.45
C ILE A 36 0.76 -6.22 -5.69
N ALA A 37 0.80 -6.26 -4.36
CA ALA A 37 -0.39 -6.33 -3.52
C ALA A 37 -1.26 -5.08 -3.65
N CYS A 38 -0.69 -3.88 -3.55
CA CYS A 38 -1.41 -2.61 -3.67
C CYS A 38 -1.95 -2.38 -5.09
N LEU A 39 -1.21 -2.77 -6.14
CA LEU A 39 -1.70 -2.70 -7.53
C LEU A 39 -2.85 -3.69 -7.77
N SER A 40 -2.75 -4.92 -7.25
CA SER A 40 -3.85 -5.89 -7.27
C SER A 40 -5.09 -5.34 -6.56
N TYR A 41 -4.90 -4.74 -5.39
CA TYR A 41 -5.99 -4.08 -4.67
C TYR A 41 -6.62 -2.95 -5.50
N ASN A 42 -5.78 -2.17 -6.18
CA ASN A 42 -6.23 -1.07 -7.04
C ASN A 42 -7.03 -1.52 -8.26
N MET A 43 -6.80 -2.74 -8.76
CA MET A 43 -7.66 -3.31 -9.81
C MET A 43 -9.12 -3.41 -9.35
N LEU A 44 -9.35 -3.71 -8.06
CA LEU A 44 -10.68 -3.76 -7.47
C LEU A 44 -11.18 -2.36 -7.11
N LEU A 45 -10.40 -1.61 -6.32
CA LEU A 45 -10.80 -0.30 -5.79
C LEU A 45 -10.82 0.77 -6.88
N GLY A 46 -9.67 1.03 -7.49
CA GLY A 46 -9.50 2.13 -8.44
C GLY A 46 -10.19 1.90 -9.77
N GLN A 47 -10.10 0.69 -10.31
CA GLN A 47 -10.70 0.36 -11.61
C GLN A 47 -12.15 -0.10 -11.48
N GLY A 48 -12.49 -0.85 -10.43
CA GLY A 48 -13.80 -1.49 -10.26
C GLY A 48 -14.73 -0.84 -9.25
N GLY A 49 -14.26 0.11 -8.43
CA GLY A 49 -15.04 0.69 -7.34
C GLY A 49 -15.44 -0.32 -6.25
N MET A 50 -14.73 -1.46 -6.18
CA MET A 50 -15.00 -2.55 -5.25
C MET A 50 -14.09 -2.45 -4.03
N LEU A 51 -14.63 -2.03 -2.90
CA LEU A 51 -13.93 -1.95 -1.63
C LEU A 51 -13.94 -3.32 -0.93
N SER A 52 -12.79 -4.00 -0.90
CA SER A 52 -12.64 -5.32 -0.28
C SER A 52 -11.87 -5.25 1.04
N PHE A 53 -12.49 -5.65 2.15
CA PHE A 53 -11.81 -5.80 3.43
C PHE A 53 -11.19 -7.18 3.65
N GLY A 54 -11.41 -8.13 2.75
CA GLY A 54 -10.88 -9.49 2.81
C GLY A 54 -9.78 -9.77 1.78
N HIS A 55 -9.11 -8.75 1.22
CA HIS A 55 -8.16 -8.98 0.13
C HIS A 55 -6.91 -9.76 0.58
N ALA A 56 -6.51 -9.64 1.84
CA ALA A 56 -5.43 -10.43 2.44
C ALA A 56 -5.71 -11.94 2.47
N VAL A 57 -6.97 -12.38 2.42
CA VAL A 57 -7.32 -13.81 2.33
C VAL A 57 -6.67 -14.47 1.12
N TYR A 58 -6.70 -13.81 -0.03
CA TYR A 58 -6.16 -14.35 -1.28
C TYR A 58 -4.63 -14.36 -1.28
N SER A 59 -3.98 -13.34 -0.70
CA SER A 59 -2.53 -13.35 -0.51
C SER A 59 -2.09 -14.38 0.51
N GLY A 60 -2.81 -14.48 1.63
CA GLY A 60 -2.47 -15.40 2.71
C GLY A 60 -2.66 -16.84 2.31
N LEU A 61 -3.79 -17.22 1.68
CA LEU A 61 -3.99 -18.57 1.15
C LEU A 61 -3.00 -18.89 0.02
N GLY A 62 -2.59 -17.89 -0.78
CA GLY A 62 -1.49 -18.02 -1.72
C GLY A 62 -0.15 -18.29 -1.02
N SER A 63 0.11 -17.63 0.13
CA SER A 63 1.29 -17.90 0.96
C SER A 63 1.27 -19.31 1.54
N PHE A 64 0.14 -19.75 2.11
CA PHE A 64 0.00 -21.12 2.64
C PHE A 64 0.16 -22.18 1.55
N ALA A 65 -0.40 -21.98 0.37
CA ALA A 65 -0.19 -22.90 -0.75
C ALA A 65 1.29 -22.96 -1.16
N ALA A 66 1.96 -21.83 -1.24
CA ALA A 66 3.38 -21.76 -1.60
C ALA A 66 4.27 -22.43 -0.55
N ILE A 67 4.00 -22.23 0.77
CA ILE A 67 4.84 -22.83 1.83
C ILE A 67 4.67 -24.34 1.91
N HIS A 68 3.46 -24.85 1.68
CA HIS A 68 3.24 -26.29 1.60
C HIS A 68 3.97 -26.93 0.43
N VAL A 69 3.95 -26.27 -0.75
CA VAL A 69 4.72 -26.75 -1.91
C VAL A 69 6.22 -26.68 -1.64
N LEU A 70 6.69 -25.60 -1.01
CA LEU A 70 8.11 -25.46 -0.64
C LEU A 70 8.56 -26.57 0.31
N ASN A 71 7.75 -26.92 1.32
CA ASN A 71 8.06 -28.03 2.23
C ASN A 71 8.06 -29.39 1.51
N LYS A 72 7.14 -29.62 0.55
CA LYS A 72 7.16 -30.83 -0.29
C LYS A 72 8.40 -30.93 -1.18
N VAL A 73 8.92 -29.79 -1.65
CA VAL A 73 10.19 -29.73 -2.37
C VAL A 73 11.36 -30.04 -1.42
N ALA A 74 11.32 -29.51 -0.19
CA ALA A 74 12.33 -29.77 0.82
C ALA A 74 12.40 -31.27 1.20
N ASP A 75 11.23 -31.93 1.29
CA ASP A 75 11.12 -33.36 1.55
C ASP A 75 11.53 -34.24 0.33
N GLY A 76 11.87 -33.64 -0.81
CA GLY A 76 12.19 -34.36 -2.05
C GLY A 76 10.99 -35.00 -2.75
N ALA A 77 9.77 -34.72 -2.30
CA ALA A 77 8.55 -35.29 -2.90
C ALA A 77 8.19 -34.65 -4.25
N TRP A 78 8.54 -33.38 -4.44
CA TRP A 78 8.27 -32.61 -5.67
C TRP A 78 9.52 -31.88 -6.16
N SER A 79 9.66 -31.75 -7.49
CA SER A 79 10.77 -31.06 -8.15
C SER A 79 10.30 -29.72 -8.78
N VAL A 80 9.72 -28.83 -7.96
CA VAL A 80 9.29 -27.50 -8.41
C VAL A 80 10.39 -26.49 -8.10
N PRO A 81 10.91 -25.75 -9.10
CA PRO A 81 11.87 -24.67 -8.84
C PRO A 81 11.28 -23.61 -7.90
N VAL A 82 12.06 -23.15 -6.93
CA VAL A 82 11.65 -22.11 -5.96
C VAL A 82 11.20 -20.84 -6.68
N SER A 83 11.82 -20.53 -7.82
CA SER A 83 11.44 -19.38 -8.66
C SER A 83 9.98 -19.40 -9.18
N LEU A 84 9.34 -20.57 -9.25
CA LEU A 84 7.95 -20.72 -9.70
C LEU A 84 6.92 -20.75 -8.56
N LEU A 85 7.35 -20.79 -7.30
CA LEU A 85 6.45 -20.78 -6.14
C LEU A 85 5.51 -19.57 -6.10
N PRO A 86 5.89 -18.37 -6.52
CA PRO A 86 4.96 -17.24 -6.59
C PRO A 86 3.78 -17.52 -7.53
N LEU A 87 3.98 -18.28 -8.61
CA LEU A 87 2.90 -18.69 -9.51
C LEU A 87 1.95 -19.69 -8.84
N VAL A 88 2.48 -20.59 -7.99
CA VAL A 88 1.65 -21.49 -7.17
C VAL A 88 0.75 -20.66 -6.26
N GLY A 89 1.33 -19.66 -5.56
CA GLY A 89 0.55 -18.72 -4.77
C GLY A 89 -0.50 -17.96 -5.60
N GLY A 90 -0.13 -17.54 -6.81
CA GLY A 90 -1.05 -16.89 -7.75
C GLY A 90 -2.21 -17.78 -8.17
N LEU A 91 -1.94 -19.04 -8.51
CA LEU A 91 -2.98 -20.01 -8.88
C LEU A 91 -3.92 -20.31 -7.70
N ALA A 92 -3.37 -20.47 -6.49
CA ALA A 92 -4.17 -20.65 -5.29
C ALA A 92 -5.06 -19.42 -5.02
N GLY A 93 -4.50 -18.21 -5.12
CA GLY A 93 -5.25 -16.95 -5.00
C GLY A 93 -6.36 -16.82 -6.05
N LEU A 94 -6.10 -17.21 -7.29
CA LEU A 94 -7.09 -17.23 -8.39
C LEU A 94 -8.22 -18.22 -8.10
N LEU A 95 -7.91 -19.45 -7.67
CA LEU A 95 -8.91 -20.48 -7.37
C LEU A 95 -9.81 -20.06 -6.21
N VAL A 96 -9.22 -19.55 -5.12
CA VAL A 96 -9.98 -19.05 -3.98
C VAL A 96 -10.82 -17.82 -4.38
N ALA A 97 -10.27 -16.91 -5.19
CA ALA A 97 -11.02 -15.78 -5.70
C ALA A 97 -12.15 -16.19 -6.65
N ALA A 98 -11.99 -17.26 -7.43
CA ALA A 98 -13.07 -17.83 -8.23
C ALA A 98 -14.19 -18.39 -7.34
N LEU A 99 -13.84 -19.15 -6.31
CA LEU A 99 -14.80 -19.77 -5.40
C LEU A 99 -15.59 -18.72 -4.60
N LEU A 100 -14.88 -17.82 -3.94
CA LEU A 100 -15.49 -16.80 -3.08
C LEU A 100 -16.07 -15.65 -3.89
N GLY A 101 -15.45 -15.30 -5.01
CA GLY A 101 -15.90 -14.26 -5.94
C GLY A 101 -17.25 -14.54 -6.55
N ALA A 102 -17.57 -15.82 -6.84
CA ALA A 102 -18.89 -16.22 -7.36
C ALA A 102 -20.03 -15.81 -6.42
N LEU A 103 -19.78 -15.73 -5.12
CA LEU A 103 -20.74 -15.29 -4.11
C LEU A 103 -20.68 -13.78 -3.88
N THR A 104 -19.46 -13.24 -3.67
CA THR A 104 -19.26 -11.87 -3.24
C THR A 104 -19.57 -10.83 -4.31
N THR A 105 -19.24 -11.09 -5.58
CA THR A 105 -19.41 -10.15 -6.69
C THR A 105 -20.85 -9.99 -7.18
N LYS A 106 -21.79 -10.79 -6.63
CA LYS A 106 -23.23 -10.58 -6.84
C LYS A 106 -23.73 -9.26 -6.26
N LYS A 107 -23.05 -8.73 -5.30
CA LYS A 107 -23.36 -7.46 -4.64
C LYS A 107 -22.23 -6.46 -4.91
N SER A 108 -22.53 -5.18 -4.74
CA SER A 108 -21.59 -4.07 -4.92
C SER A 108 -21.67 -3.10 -3.74
N GLY A 109 -20.76 -2.13 -3.72
CA GLY A 109 -20.73 -1.10 -2.69
C GLY A 109 -20.50 -1.65 -1.29
N THR A 110 -21.22 -1.12 -0.32
CA THR A 110 -21.05 -1.47 1.11
C THR A 110 -21.38 -2.93 1.42
N ILE A 111 -22.35 -3.54 0.71
CA ILE A 111 -22.71 -4.94 0.91
C ILE A 111 -21.54 -5.85 0.52
N PHE A 112 -20.89 -5.59 -0.60
CA PHE A 112 -19.69 -6.32 -1.01
C PHE A 112 -18.57 -6.19 0.03
N ALA A 113 -18.34 -4.97 0.55
CA ALA A 113 -17.34 -4.70 1.56
C ALA A 113 -17.59 -5.50 2.85
N MET A 114 -18.84 -5.55 3.33
CA MET A 114 -19.23 -6.32 4.52
C MET A 114 -19.07 -7.83 4.32
N ILE A 115 -19.46 -8.36 3.16
CA ILE A 115 -19.29 -9.79 2.85
C ILE A 115 -17.81 -10.15 2.84
N THR A 116 -16.95 -9.34 2.21
CA THR A 116 -15.51 -9.61 2.17
C THR A 116 -14.85 -9.49 3.54
N LEU A 117 -15.33 -8.60 4.42
CA LEU A 117 -14.90 -8.54 5.82
C LEU A 117 -15.26 -9.83 6.56
N GLY A 118 -16.52 -10.28 6.46
CA GLY A 118 -16.96 -11.52 7.10
C GLY A 118 -16.17 -12.75 6.62
N ILE A 119 -15.85 -12.82 5.32
CA ILE A 119 -14.97 -13.87 4.77
C ILE A 119 -13.56 -13.75 5.36
N GLY A 120 -13.02 -12.54 5.51
CA GLY A 120 -11.73 -12.29 6.12
C GLY A 120 -11.65 -12.87 7.54
N GLU A 121 -12.63 -12.53 8.38
CA GLU A 121 -12.73 -13.03 9.76
C GLU A 121 -12.95 -14.54 9.83
N LEU A 122 -13.75 -15.09 8.92
CA LEU A 122 -13.98 -16.52 8.85
C LEU A 122 -12.67 -17.27 8.54
N VAL A 123 -11.92 -16.85 7.52
CA VAL A 123 -10.66 -17.52 7.14
C VAL A 123 -9.59 -17.30 8.21
N PHE A 124 -9.55 -16.13 8.84
CA PHE A 124 -8.65 -15.89 9.98
C PHE A 124 -8.96 -16.83 11.16
N SER A 125 -10.22 -16.97 11.54
CA SER A 125 -10.64 -17.90 12.58
C SER A 125 -10.32 -19.34 12.22
N MET A 126 -10.56 -19.75 10.95
CA MET A 126 -10.18 -21.09 10.47
C MET A 126 -8.67 -21.32 10.56
N SER A 127 -7.86 -20.30 10.31
CA SER A 127 -6.40 -20.43 10.35
C SER A 127 -5.86 -20.73 11.75
N LEU A 128 -6.56 -20.32 12.77
CA LEU A 128 -6.24 -20.66 14.16
C LEU A 128 -6.82 -22.02 14.59
N MET A 129 -7.96 -22.42 14.02
CA MET A 129 -8.67 -23.66 14.40
C MET A 129 -8.18 -24.92 13.68
N LEU A 130 -7.50 -24.77 12.55
CA LEU A 130 -7.02 -25.89 11.72
C LEU A 130 -5.48 -25.91 11.66
N PRO A 131 -4.79 -26.30 12.76
CA PRO A 131 -3.32 -26.26 12.83
C PRO A 131 -2.63 -27.19 11.83
N GLU A 132 -3.29 -28.27 11.39
CA GLU A 132 -2.74 -29.19 10.40
C GLU A 132 -2.45 -28.52 9.05
N PHE A 133 -3.29 -27.56 8.64
CA PHE A 133 -3.11 -26.82 7.37
C PHE A 133 -2.45 -25.45 7.56
N PHE A 134 -2.77 -24.74 8.64
CA PHE A 134 -2.30 -23.36 8.85
C PHE A 134 -1.15 -23.25 9.86
N GLY A 135 -0.78 -24.32 10.55
CA GLY A 135 0.27 -24.31 11.59
C GLY A 135 -0.16 -23.68 12.93
N GLY A 136 -1.44 -23.26 13.06
CA GLY A 136 -1.95 -22.63 14.27
C GLY A 136 -1.30 -21.26 14.54
N GLU A 137 -1.12 -20.92 15.84
CA GLU A 137 -0.51 -19.64 16.26
C GLU A 137 0.98 -19.52 15.86
N GLY A 138 1.71 -20.62 15.83
CA GLY A 138 3.13 -20.66 15.46
C GLY A 138 3.39 -20.53 13.96
N GLY A 139 2.37 -20.76 13.14
CA GLY A 139 2.50 -20.76 11.69
C GLY A 139 3.29 -21.95 11.15
N ILE A 140 3.64 -21.87 9.87
CA ILE A 140 4.45 -22.89 9.16
C ILE A 140 5.76 -22.23 8.75
N ALA A 141 6.87 -22.84 9.13
CA ALA A 141 8.20 -22.45 8.68
C ALA A 141 8.67 -23.34 7.52
N SER A 142 9.56 -22.83 6.69
CA SER A 142 10.21 -23.54 5.61
C SER A 142 11.61 -22.98 5.39
N ASN A 143 12.35 -23.61 4.50
CA ASN A 143 13.65 -23.10 4.06
C ASN A 143 13.61 -22.94 2.53
N ARG A 144 13.98 -21.74 2.03
CA ARG A 144 14.00 -21.44 0.60
C ARG A 144 15.21 -22.03 -0.12
N VAL A 145 16.27 -22.37 0.64
CA VAL A 145 17.50 -22.99 0.10
C VAL A 145 17.29 -24.51 0.01
N VAL A 146 16.36 -24.92 -0.84
CA VAL A 146 16.00 -26.33 -1.05
C VAL A 146 15.88 -26.65 -2.53
N GLY A 147 16.04 -27.95 -2.87
CA GLY A 147 15.98 -28.43 -4.22
C GLY A 147 17.27 -28.22 -5.02
N GLU A 148 17.25 -28.61 -6.28
CA GLU A 148 18.39 -28.40 -7.17
C GLU A 148 18.48 -26.93 -7.61
N PRO A 149 19.68 -26.30 -7.62
CA PRO A 149 19.86 -24.94 -8.07
C PRO A 149 19.44 -24.78 -9.54
N PHE A 150 18.41 -23.99 -9.79
CA PHE A 150 18.03 -23.66 -11.16
C PHE A 150 18.96 -22.60 -11.73
N LEU A 151 19.70 -22.91 -12.77
CA LEU A 151 20.73 -22.04 -13.37
C LEU A 151 21.82 -21.58 -12.37
N GLY A 152 22.12 -22.37 -11.34
CA GLY A 152 23.10 -22.02 -10.32
C GLY A 152 22.61 -21.02 -9.24
N ILE A 153 21.32 -20.66 -9.23
CA ILE A 153 20.70 -19.75 -8.27
C ILE A 153 20.11 -20.59 -7.13
N THR A 154 20.55 -20.32 -5.90
CA THR A 154 20.15 -21.07 -4.70
C THR A 154 19.10 -20.35 -3.86
N PHE A 155 18.84 -19.06 -4.11
CA PHE A 155 18.04 -18.17 -3.30
C PHE A 155 18.48 -18.04 -1.82
N GLY A 156 19.72 -18.44 -1.49
CA GLY A 156 20.32 -18.22 -0.18
C GLY A 156 20.63 -16.74 0.08
N PRO A 157 21.40 -16.07 -0.78
CA PRO A 157 21.69 -14.66 -0.64
C PRO A 157 20.44 -13.79 -0.81
N GLU A 158 20.28 -12.76 0.04
CA GLU A 158 19.17 -11.80 -0.01
C GLU A 158 19.06 -11.10 -1.38
N THR A 159 20.19 -10.89 -2.05
CA THR A 159 20.26 -10.28 -3.38
C THR A 159 19.58 -11.12 -4.46
N GLU A 160 19.70 -12.44 -4.39
CA GLU A 160 19.05 -13.37 -5.34
C GLU A 160 17.52 -13.32 -5.15
N VAL A 161 17.06 -13.31 -3.91
CA VAL A 161 15.64 -13.18 -3.56
C VAL A 161 15.11 -11.82 -4.02
N TYR A 162 15.90 -10.75 -3.81
CA TYR A 162 15.50 -9.42 -4.29
C TYR A 162 15.29 -9.40 -5.81
N TYR A 163 16.24 -9.94 -6.59
CA TYR A 163 16.09 -9.95 -8.04
C TYR A 163 14.90 -10.80 -8.52
N LEU A 164 14.62 -11.91 -7.85
CA LEU A 164 13.41 -12.68 -8.11
C LEU A 164 12.16 -11.82 -7.91
N ILE A 165 12.06 -11.14 -6.76
CA ILE A 165 10.94 -10.23 -6.42
C ILE A 165 10.87 -9.08 -7.44
N ALA A 166 11.99 -8.49 -7.81
CA ALA A 166 12.05 -7.39 -8.77
C ALA A 166 11.50 -7.78 -10.15
N VAL A 167 11.88 -8.99 -10.64
CA VAL A 167 11.35 -9.53 -11.90
C VAL A 167 9.83 -9.72 -11.82
N TYR A 168 9.34 -10.36 -10.76
CA TYR A 168 7.89 -10.53 -10.58
C TYR A 168 7.17 -9.18 -10.43
N THR A 169 7.74 -8.24 -9.68
CA THR A 169 7.18 -6.88 -9.53
C THR A 169 7.07 -6.19 -10.88
N PHE A 170 8.12 -6.23 -11.69
CA PHE A 170 8.10 -5.62 -13.02
C PHE A 170 7.07 -6.28 -13.92
N VAL A 171 7.10 -7.61 -14.04
CA VAL A 171 6.20 -8.37 -14.92
C VAL A 171 4.74 -8.19 -14.49
N CYS A 172 4.44 -8.36 -13.19
CA CYS A 172 3.09 -8.17 -12.67
C CYS A 172 2.58 -6.74 -12.89
N THR A 173 3.42 -5.72 -12.68
CA THR A 173 3.07 -4.32 -12.91
C THR A 173 2.74 -4.07 -14.39
N VAL A 174 3.54 -4.61 -15.32
CA VAL A 174 3.28 -4.50 -16.77
C VAL A 174 1.98 -5.21 -17.15
N LEU A 175 1.73 -6.42 -16.62
CA LEU A 175 0.52 -7.18 -16.91
C LEU A 175 -0.74 -6.50 -16.35
N MET A 176 -0.67 -5.97 -15.11
CA MET A 176 -1.79 -5.22 -14.52
C MET A 176 -2.03 -3.90 -15.26
N PHE A 177 -0.98 -3.23 -15.74
CA PHE A 177 -1.14 -2.07 -16.62
C PHE A 177 -1.76 -2.45 -17.96
N ALA A 178 -1.32 -3.54 -18.59
CA ALA A 178 -1.92 -4.04 -19.81
C ALA A 178 -3.41 -4.39 -19.62
N PHE A 179 -3.78 -4.98 -18.48
CA PHE A 179 -5.16 -5.25 -18.12
C PHE A 179 -6.05 -4.00 -18.19
N THR A 180 -5.57 -2.84 -17.72
CA THR A 180 -6.36 -1.60 -17.77
C THR A 180 -6.71 -1.15 -19.22
N HIS A 181 -5.96 -1.62 -20.20
CA HIS A 181 -6.16 -1.34 -21.63
C HIS A 181 -6.98 -2.41 -22.35
N THR A 182 -7.25 -3.55 -21.71
CA THR A 182 -8.10 -4.61 -22.26
C THR A 182 -9.57 -4.19 -22.29
N PRO A 183 -10.42 -4.84 -23.14
CA PRO A 183 -11.87 -4.60 -23.11
C PRO A 183 -12.48 -4.84 -21.72
N LEU A 184 -12.02 -5.88 -20.98
CA LEU A 184 -12.49 -6.17 -19.64
C LEU A 184 -12.13 -5.06 -18.66
N GLY A 185 -10.90 -4.55 -18.68
CA GLY A 185 -10.47 -3.44 -17.81
C GLY A 185 -11.25 -2.14 -18.09
N ARG A 186 -11.50 -1.83 -19.37
CA ARG A 186 -12.33 -0.67 -19.74
C ARG A 186 -13.78 -0.85 -19.32
N MET A 187 -14.32 -2.06 -19.47
CA MET A 187 -15.68 -2.38 -19.04
C MET A 187 -15.82 -2.31 -17.52
N LEU A 188 -14.78 -2.73 -16.77
CA LEU A 188 -14.75 -2.61 -15.32
C LEU A 188 -14.84 -1.15 -14.86
N ASN A 189 -14.13 -0.22 -15.52
CA ASN A 189 -14.25 1.21 -15.26
C ASN A 189 -15.67 1.72 -15.59
N ALA A 190 -16.26 1.27 -16.68
CA ALA A 190 -17.64 1.64 -17.03
C ALA A 190 -18.65 1.14 -15.98
N VAL A 191 -18.47 -0.08 -15.46
CA VAL A 191 -19.30 -0.65 -14.37
C VAL A 191 -19.12 0.14 -13.08
N ARG A 192 -17.91 0.63 -12.77
CA ARG A 192 -17.67 1.52 -11.63
C ARG A 192 -18.42 2.83 -11.76
N ASP A 193 -18.36 3.45 -12.93
CA ASP A 193 -18.92 4.78 -13.15
C ASP A 193 -20.46 4.75 -13.27
N ASN A 194 -21.02 3.78 -13.97
CA ASN A 194 -22.47 3.59 -14.07
C ASN A 194 -22.83 2.14 -14.47
N PRO A 195 -23.14 1.27 -13.50
CA PRO A 195 -23.48 -0.13 -13.79
C PRO A 195 -24.76 -0.28 -14.63
N GLU A 196 -25.78 0.58 -14.41
CA GLU A 196 -27.05 0.50 -15.15
C GLU A 196 -26.84 0.73 -16.66
N ARG A 197 -26.02 1.72 -17.03
CA ARG A 197 -25.69 1.94 -18.46
C ARG A 197 -25.01 0.73 -19.10
N VAL A 198 -24.17 0.03 -18.34
CA VAL A 198 -23.46 -1.16 -18.81
C VAL A 198 -24.46 -2.31 -19.05
N GLU A 199 -25.45 -2.47 -18.18
CA GLU A 199 -26.53 -3.44 -18.35
C GLU A 199 -27.44 -3.11 -19.56
N PHE A 200 -27.77 -1.84 -19.78
CA PHE A 200 -28.55 -1.41 -20.93
C PHE A 200 -27.88 -1.72 -22.28
N ILE A 201 -26.55 -1.75 -22.35
CA ILE A 201 -25.82 -2.16 -23.56
C ILE A 201 -25.56 -3.67 -23.65
N GLY A 202 -26.16 -4.47 -22.73
CA GLY A 202 -26.20 -5.93 -22.79
C GLY A 202 -25.05 -6.65 -22.08
N TYR A 203 -24.24 -5.96 -21.26
CA TYR A 203 -23.19 -6.59 -20.46
C TYR A 203 -23.68 -6.96 -19.07
N ASP A 204 -23.26 -8.13 -18.59
CA ASP A 204 -23.51 -8.59 -17.23
C ASP A 204 -22.46 -7.99 -16.27
N THR A 205 -22.86 -7.02 -15.46
CA THR A 205 -21.99 -6.30 -14.52
C THR A 205 -21.39 -7.21 -13.44
N GLN A 206 -22.10 -8.28 -13.05
CA GLN A 206 -21.59 -9.27 -12.13
C GLN A 206 -20.43 -10.05 -12.73
N ARG A 207 -20.54 -10.50 -13.97
CA ARG A 207 -19.47 -11.25 -14.65
C ARG A 207 -18.22 -10.39 -14.83
N VAL A 208 -18.38 -9.12 -15.18
CA VAL A 208 -17.25 -8.18 -15.30
C VAL A 208 -16.52 -8.06 -13.96
N ARG A 209 -17.26 -7.85 -12.86
CA ARG A 209 -16.66 -7.78 -11.50
C ARG A 209 -16.02 -9.11 -11.10
N PHE A 210 -16.65 -10.23 -11.41
CA PHE A 210 -16.15 -11.56 -11.09
C PHE A 210 -14.81 -11.85 -11.76
N PHE A 211 -14.68 -11.63 -13.05
CA PHE A 211 -13.42 -11.88 -13.75
C PHE A 211 -12.31 -10.94 -13.28
N ALA A 212 -12.63 -9.65 -13.05
CA ALA A 212 -11.67 -8.72 -12.48
C ALA A 212 -11.20 -9.15 -11.08
N PHE A 213 -12.13 -9.66 -10.26
CA PHE A 213 -11.84 -10.18 -8.93
C PHE A 213 -10.92 -11.40 -8.95
N MET A 214 -11.16 -12.34 -9.88
CA MET A 214 -10.29 -13.51 -10.09
C MET A 214 -8.87 -13.10 -10.49
N ILE A 215 -8.74 -12.17 -11.45
CA ILE A 215 -7.44 -11.68 -11.92
C ILE A 215 -6.70 -10.94 -10.79
N ALA A 216 -7.39 -10.11 -10.03
CA ALA A 216 -6.81 -9.48 -8.86
C ALA A 216 -6.37 -10.52 -7.82
N GLY A 217 -7.18 -11.56 -7.57
CA GLY A 217 -6.83 -12.70 -6.71
C GLY A 217 -5.58 -13.44 -7.15
N PHE A 218 -5.36 -13.57 -8.47
CA PHE A 218 -4.12 -14.14 -9.00
C PHE A 218 -2.89 -13.30 -8.66
N PHE A 219 -2.93 -12.00 -8.92
CA PHE A 219 -1.78 -11.13 -8.65
C PHE A 219 -1.47 -11.00 -7.17
N ILE A 220 -2.48 -10.88 -6.32
CA ILE A 220 -2.21 -10.83 -4.88
C ILE A 220 -1.76 -12.17 -4.32
N GLY A 221 -2.18 -13.29 -4.91
CA GLY A 221 -1.66 -14.61 -4.61
C GLY A 221 -0.17 -14.75 -4.95
N ILE A 222 0.29 -14.15 -6.07
CA ILE A 222 1.72 -14.04 -6.40
C ILE A 222 2.47 -13.28 -5.30
N ALA A 223 1.94 -12.15 -4.82
CA ALA A 223 2.53 -11.41 -3.70
C ALA A 223 2.63 -12.29 -2.44
N GLY A 224 1.62 -13.14 -2.19
CA GLY A 224 1.64 -14.13 -1.12
C GLY A 224 2.75 -15.17 -1.27
N GLY A 225 2.93 -15.73 -2.47
CA GLY A 225 4.02 -16.65 -2.76
C GLY A 225 5.41 -16.04 -2.63
N LEU A 226 5.59 -14.79 -3.05
CA LEU A 226 6.82 -14.01 -2.84
C LEU A 226 7.07 -13.73 -1.37
N TYR A 227 6.02 -13.43 -0.60
CA TYR A 227 6.10 -13.26 0.85
C TYR A 227 6.65 -14.52 1.52
N THR A 228 6.18 -15.70 1.13
CA THR A 228 6.66 -16.98 1.64
C THR A 228 8.16 -17.18 1.41
N ILE A 229 8.66 -16.88 0.20
CA ILE A 229 10.09 -17.01 -0.12
C ILE A 229 10.92 -15.97 0.65
N ASN A 230 10.38 -14.77 0.86
CA ASN A 230 11.11 -13.69 1.53
C ASN A 230 11.25 -13.93 3.03
N PHE A 231 10.19 -14.39 3.70
CA PHE A 231 10.14 -14.51 5.15
C PHE A 231 10.34 -15.94 5.68
N GLU A 232 10.20 -16.94 4.84
CA GLU A 232 10.35 -18.38 5.17
C GLU A 232 9.42 -18.85 6.30
N ILE A 233 8.45 -18.04 6.69
CA ILE A 233 7.41 -18.34 7.67
C ILE A 233 6.09 -17.72 7.25
N VAL A 234 5.00 -18.47 7.45
CA VAL A 234 3.62 -18.01 7.20
C VAL A 234 2.78 -18.27 8.44
N THR A 235 2.29 -17.19 9.06
CA THR A 235 1.43 -17.23 10.26
C THR A 235 -0.02 -16.86 9.91
N ALA A 236 -0.95 -17.08 10.83
CA ALA A 236 -2.35 -16.70 10.68
C ALA A 236 -2.55 -15.19 10.34
N GLU A 237 -1.63 -14.32 10.76
CA GLU A 237 -1.71 -12.87 10.52
C GLU A 237 -1.74 -12.50 9.03
N VAL A 238 -1.21 -13.36 8.13
CA VAL A 238 -1.20 -13.08 6.69
C VAL A 238 -2.58 -13.03 6.06
N VAL A 239 -3.59 -13.66 6.67
CA VAL A 239 -5.00 -13.63 6.23
C VAL A 239 -5.84 -12.63 7.02
N GLY A 240 -5.27 -11.96 8.03
CA GLY A 240 -5.98 -11.10 8.97
C GLY A 240 -6.51 -9.79 8.35
N ALA A 241 -7.55 -9.24 8.97
CA ALA A 241 -8.17 -7.98 8.56
C ALA A 241 -7.21 -6.79 8.64
N HIS A 242 -6.25 -6.79 9.58
CA HIS A 242 -5.21 -5.77 9.68
C HIS A 242 -4.41 -5.65 8.38
N ARG A 243 -4.03 -6.78 7.77
CA ARG A 243 -3.27 -6.79 6.51
C ARG A 243 -4.13 -6.34 5.32
N SER A 244 -5.41 -6.74 5.26
CA SER A 244 -6.36 -6.22 4.27
C SER A 244 -6.54 -4.72 4.40
N GLY A 245 -6.66 -4.21 5.63
CA GLY A 245 -6.73 -2.79 5.95
C GLY A 245 -5.49 -2.01 5.52
N ALA A 246 -4.29 -2.58 5.70
CA ALA A 246 -3.04 -1.96 5.25
C ALA A 246 -3.02 -1.81 3.71
N TYR A 247 -3.37 -2.85 2.96
CA TYR A 247 -3.45 -2.75 1.49
C TYR A 247 -4.44 -1.68 1.03
N LEU A 248 -5.63 -1.62 1.65
CA LEU A 248 -6.62 -0.59 1.39
C LEU A 248 -6.05 0.81 1.67
N LEU A 249 -5.56 1.03 2.88
CA LEU A 249 -5.10 2.31 3.38
C LEU A 249 -3.99 2.87 2.49
N PHE A 250 -2.97 2.08 2.20
CA PHE A 250 -1.83 2.55 1.42
C PHE A 250 -2.14 2.67 -0.08
N THR A 251 -3.01 1.83 -0.64
CA THR A 251 -3.52 2.04 -2.00
C THR A 251 -4.27 3.36 -2.12
N PHE A 252 -5.08 3.70 -1.13
CA PHE A 252 -5.82 4.96 -1.08
C PHE A 252 -4.88 6.15 -0.87
N LEU A 253 -3.94 6.06 0.08
CA LEU A 253 -2.93 7.09 0.33
C LEU A 253 -2.06 7.36 -0.90
N GLY A 254 -1.63 6.31 -1.59
CA GLY A 254 -0.89 6.44 -2.84
C GLY A 254 -1.70 7.11 -3.93
N GLY A 255 -3.02 6.87 -3.95
CA GLY A 255 -3.99 7.42 -4.88
C GLY A 255 -4.56 6.40 -5.85
N ALA A 256 -5.71 5.84 -5.51
CA ALA A 256 -6.39 4.78 -6.27
C ALA A 256 -6.86 5.20 -7.68
N LEU A 257 -7.00 6.51 -7.94
CA LEU A 257 -7.43 7.02 -9.24
C LEU A 257 -6.37 6.87 -10.34
N PHE A 258 -5.10 6.80 -9.95
CA PHE A 258 -3.97 6.72 -10.86
C PHE A 258 -3.31 5.35 -10.78
N PHE A 259 -2.96 4.77 -11.93
CA PHE A 259 -2.34 3.43 -11.94
C PHE A 259 -1.03 3.36 -11.15
N PHE A 260 -0.21 4.41 -11.18
CA PHE A 260 1.06 4.45 -10.43
C PHE A 260 0.91 4.85 -8.95
N GLY A 261 -0.28 5.32 -8.55
CA GLY A 261 -0.55 5.71 -7.16
C GLY A 261 -0.26 4.61 -6.15
N PRO A 262 -0.78 3.38 -6.32
CA PRO A 262 -0.51 2.26 -5.43
C PRO A 262 0.97 1.88 -5.31
N ILE A 263 1.80 2.17 -6.32
CA ILE A 263 3.27 1.97 -6.24
C ILE A 263 3.85 2.92 -5.17
N ILE A 264 3.44 4.19 -5.20
CA ILE A 264 3.84 5.17 -4.20
C ILE A 264 3.31 4.75 -2.82
N GLY A 265 2.04 4.31 -2.75
CA GLY A 265 1.42 3.80 -1.54
C GLY A 265 2.18 2.61 -0.95
N ALA A 266 2.59 1.66 -1.77
CA ALA A 266 3.38 0.50 -1.34
C ALA A 266 4.74 0.88 -0.76
N VAL A 267 5.44 1.84 -1.37
CA VAL A 267 6.69 2.39 -0.82
C VAL A 267 6.42 3.05 0.53
N MET A 268 5.38 3.87 0.63
CA MET A 268 4.97 4.50 1.90
C MET A 268 4.60 3.47 2.97
N MET A 269 3.94 2.36 2.57
CA MET A 269 3.60 1.26 3.47
C MET A 269 4.86 0.70 4.16
N VAL A 270 5.87 0.36 3.38
CA VAL A 270 7.10 -0.23 3.93
C VAL A 270 7.87 0.78 4.77
N LEU A 271 7.96 2.04 4.32
CA LEU A 271 8.59 3.09 5.13
C LEU A 271 7.87 3.30 6.47
N ALA A 272 6.54 3.30 6.47
CA ALA A 272 5.76 3.46 7.69
C ALA A 272 5.86 2.24 8.61
N THR A 273 5.78 1.03 8.08
CA THR A 273 5.81 -0.20 8.89
C THR A 273 7.21 -0.54 9.40
N VAL A 274 8.27 -0.17 8.70
CA VAL A 274 9.65 -0.45 9.12
C VAL A 274 10.27 0.75 9.83
N LEU A 275 10.42 1.90 9.15
CA LEU A 275 11.15 3.03 9.74
C LEU A 275 10.35 3.76 10.83
N LEU A 276 9.06 4.04 10.58
CA LEU A 276 8.26 4.78 11.56
C LEU A 276 7.99 3.93 12.81
N SER A 277 7.85 2.60 12.67
CA SER A 277 7.68 1.70 13.81
C SER A 277 8.93 1.56 14.67
N GLU A 278 10.14 1.75 14.10
CA GLU A 278 11.38 1.81 14.86
C GLU A 278 11.56 3.14 15.60
N MET A 279 11.08 4.23 15.01
CA MET A 279 11.20 5.57 15.60
C MET A 279 10.24 5.79 16.78
N THR A 280 9.02 5.27 16.68
CA THR A 280 8.00 5.44 17.72
C THR A 280 7.05 4.26 17.77
N LYS A 281 6.69 3.81 18.97
CA LYS A 281 5.67 2.77 19.16
C LYS A 281 4.25 3.28 18.86
N ALA A 282 4.04 4.60 18.84
CA ALA A 282 2.78 5.26 18.47
C ALA A 282 2.58 5.39 16.96
N TRP A 283 3.39 4.71 16.13
CA TRP A 283 3.39 4.84 14.66
C TRP A 283 2.02 4.63 14.00
N LEU A 284 1.19 3.73 14.54
CA LEU A 284 -0.18 3.50 14.04
C LEU A 284 -1.08 4.71 14.25
N LEU A 285 -0.91 5.45 15.36
CA LEU A 285 -1.66 6.67 15.61
C LEU A 285 -1.29 7.76 14.60
N TYR A 286 0.01 7.95 14.37
CA TYR A 286 0.49 8.91 13.36
C TYR A 286 0.02 8.56 11.96
N LEU A 287 0.07 7.28 11.61
CA LEU A 287 -0.42 6.80 10.34
C LEU A 287 -1.93 7.03 10.18
N GLY A 288 -2.72 6.78 11.23
CA GLY A 288 -4.16 7.03 11.24
C GLY A 288 -4.50 8.51 11.08
N ILE A 289 -3.81 9.39 11.80
CA ILE A 289 -3.97 10.84 11.64
C ILE A 289 -3.60 11.28 10.23
N PHE A 290 -2.47 10.82 9.70
CA PHE A 290 -2.03 11.12 8.35
C PHE A 290 -3.06 10.67 7.30
N PHE A 291 -3.63 9.46 7.48
CA PHE A 291 -4.69 8.96 6.61
C PHE A 291 -5.93 9.86 6.64
N LEU A 292 -6.42 10.23 7.83
CA LEU A 292 -7.57 11.12 7.96
C LEU A 292 -7.35 12.45 7.25
N VAL A 293 -6.17 13.05 7.46
CA VAL A 293 -5.82 14.33 6.81
C VAL A 293 -5.78 14.17 5.30
N MET A 294 -5.17 13.09 4.79
CA MET A 294 -5.10 12.82 3.35
C MET A 294 -6.48 12.61 2.72
N VAL A 295 -7.36 11.84 3.37
CA VAL A 295 -8.73 11.61 2.88
C VAL A 295 -9.54 12.91 2.82
N MET A 296 -9.39 13.78 3.83
CA MET A 296 -10.13 15.03 3.91
C MET A 296 -9.64 16.10 2.93
N TYR A 297 -8.32 16.21 2.73
CA TYR A 297 -7.72 17.32 1.97
C TYR A 297 -7.12 16.91 0.62
N ALA A 298 -6.81 15.65 0.43
CA ALA A 298 -6.21 15.14 -0.81
C ALA A 298 -6.84 13.81 -1.24
N PRO A 299 -8.13 13.80 -1.67
CA PRO A 299 -8.85 12.57 -2.01
C PRO A 299 -8.24 11.80 -3.20
N GLY A 300 -7.41 12.47 -4.01
CA GLY A 300 -6.61 11.81 -5.06
C GLY A 300 -5.33 11.14 -4.57
N GLY A 301 -5.05 11.17 -3.25
CA GLY A 301 -3.82 10.65 -2.65
C GLY A 301 -2.56 11.43 -3.07
N VAL A 302 -1.41 10.87 -2.73
CA VAL A 302 -0.11 11.48 -3.08
C VAL A 302 0.07 11.61 -4.59
N SER A 303 -0.39 10.62 -5.37
CA SER A 303 -0.34 10.69 -6.84
C SER A 303 -1.19 11.83 -7.41
N GLY A 304 -2.34 12.14 -6.79
CA GLY A 304 -3.16 13.29 -7.15
C GLY A 304 -2.42 14.61 -6.94
N LEU A 305 -1.74 14.75 -5.80
CA LEU A 305 -0.90 15.93 -5.52
C LEU A 305 0.24 16.05 -6.52
N ILE A 306 0.91 14.95 -6.86
CA ILE A 306 1.99 14.94 -7.87
C ILE A 306 1.45 15.38 -9.23
N MET A 307 0.34 14.80 -9.71
CA MET A 307 -0.24 15.13 -11.02
C MET A 307 -0.71 16.58 -11.09
N MET A 308 -1.26 17.10 -10.00
CA MET A 308 -1.67 18.48 -9.88
C MET A 308 -0.46 19.43 -10.01
N ASN A 309 0.63 19.13 -9.32
CA ASN A 309 1.86 19.92 -9.41
C ASN A 309 2.57 19.80 -10.77
N LEU A 310 2.54 18.61 -11.39
CA LEU A 310 3.07 18.44 -12.76
C LEU A 310 2.28 19.27 -13.78
N ARG A 311 0.97 19.36 -13.62
CA ARG A 311 0.13 20.24 -14.45
C ARG A 311 0.52 21.71 -14.28
N LEU A 312 0.71 22.19 -13.04
CA LEU A 312 1.18 23.55 -12.77
C LEU A 312 2.56 23.81 -13.35
N ALA A 313 3.46 22.84 -13.27
CA ALA A 313 4.79 22.93 -13.86
C ALA A 313 4.74 23.05 -15.39
N ALA A 314 3.84 22.33 -16.06
CA ALA A 314 3.64 22.39 -17.51
C ALA A 314 3.16 23.78 -17.99
N TYR A 315 2.43 24.52 -17.14
CA TYR A 315 2.04 25.93 -17.42
C TYR A 315 3.05 26.96 -16.89
N GLY A 316 4.20 26.53 -16.31
CA GLY A 316 5.22 27.42 -15.77
C GLY A 316 4.82 28.20 -14.50
N MET A 317 3.66 27.86 -13.89
CA MET A 317 3.08 28.59 -12.75
C MET A 317 3.56 28.06 -11.39
N LEU A 318 4.28 26.93 -11.34
CA LEU A 318 4.78 26.31 -10.11
C LEU A 318 5.66 27.28 -9.28
N ARG A 319 6.45 28.13 -9.96
CA ARG A 319 7.34 29.08 -9.30
C ARG A 319 6.59 30.12 -8.45
N ARG A 320 5.35 30.43 -8.80
CA ARG A 320 4.51 31.39 -8.04
C ARG A 320 4.04 30.82 -6.70
N LEU A 321 3.92 29.48 -6.60
CA LEU A 321 3.48 28.81 -5.38
C LEU A 321 4.61 28.33 -4.47
N TRP A 322 5.87 28.45 -4.90
CA TRP A 322 7.01 27.91 -4.17
C TRP A 322 7.11 28.45 -2.73
N THR A 323 6.95 29.79 -2.57
CA THR A 323 6.97 30.43 -1.25
C THR A 323 5.82 29.98 -0.36
N SER A 324 4.63 29.81 -0.92
CA SER A 324 3.45 29.35 -0.20
C SER A 324 3.54 27.87 0.19
N TYR A 325 4.16 27.03 -0.64
CA TYR A 325 4.48 25.65 -0.27
C TYR A 325 5.50 25.58 0.87
N LEU A 326 6.55 26.40 0.84
CA LEU A 326 7.52 26.47 1.92
C LEU A 326 6.88 26.95 3.24
N ALA A 327 6.02 27.96 3.17
CA ALA A 327 5.30 28.46 4.34
C ALA A 327 4.34 27.40 4.92
N LEU A 328 3.58 26.70 4.05
CA LEU A 328 2.73 25.57 4.45
C LEU A 328 3.54 24.43 5.09
N ALA A 329 4.65 24.05 4.46
CA ALA A 329 5.52 22.99 4.97
C ALA A 329 6.11 23.38 6.34
N GLY A 330 6.58 24.62 6.50
CA GLY A 330 7.10 25.12 7.77
C GLY A 330 6.07 25.13 8.89
N THR A 331 4.88 25.67 8.62
CA THR A 331 3.79 25.67 9.63
C THR A 331 3.27 24.27 9.94
N LEU A 332 3.17 23.38 8.94
CA LEU A 332 2.82 21.98 9.15
C LEU A 332 3.85 21.25 10.02
N LEU A 333 5.14 21.53 9.82
CA LEU A 333 6.23 20.96 10.63
C LEU A 333 6.07 21.36 12.10
N VAL A 334 5.73 22.62 12.39
CA VAL A 334 5.47 23.10 13.75
C VAL A 334 4.28 22.33 14.37
N VAL A 335 3.19 22.16 13.63
CA VAL A 335 2.03 21.39 14.11
C VAL A 335 2.39 19.94 14.38
N LEU A 336 3.10 19.29 13.45
CA LEU A 336 3.51 17.90 13.60
C LEU A 336 4.47 17.71 14.80
N THR A 337 5.38 18.63 15.03
CA THR A 337 6.27 18.61 16.19
C THR A 337 5.46 18.74 17.49
N ALA A 338 4.51 19.67 17.55
CA ALA A 338 3.67 19.87 18.72
C ALA A 338 2.80 18.63 19.04
N VAL A 339 2.17 18.07 18.01
CA VAL A 339 1.39 16.81 18.14
C VAL A 339 2.31 15.68 18.58
N GLY A 340 3.49 15.56 17.97
CA GLY A 340 4.49 14.55 18.33
C GLY A 340 4.89 14.62 19.79
N VAL A 341 5.23 15.81 20.29
CA VAL A 341 5.58 16.01 21.72
C VAL A 341 4.44 15.56 22.62
N ILE A 342 3.20 15.99 22.35
CA ILE A 342 2.04 15.64 23.17
C ILE A 342 1.79 14.13 23.17
N VAL A 343 1.83 13.49 22.00
CA VAL A 343 1.59 12.04 21.85
C VAL A 343 2.67 11.25 22.59
N GLU A 344 3.95 11.60 22.43
CA GLU A 344 5.05 10.91 23.09
C GLU A 344 5.04 11.13 24.60
N MET A 345 4.65 12.32 25.08
CA MET A 345 4.46 12.58 26.51
C MET A 345 3.35 11.69 27.10
N ILE A 346 2.19 11.59 26.42
CA ILE A 346 1.09 10.71 26.85
C ILE A 346 1.55 9.25 26.84
N TYR A 347 2.26 8.85 25.80
CA TYR A 347 2.78 7.51 25.67
C TYR A 347 3.77 7.17 26.78
N HIS A 348 4.71 8.09 27.07
CA HIS A 348 5.70 7.92 28.12
C HIS A 348 5.06 7.74 29.51
N ILE A 349 4.05 8.58 29.83
CA ILE A 349 3.32 8.47 31.11
C ILE A 349 2.55 7.15 31.22
N LYS A 350 1.97 6.66 30.13
CA LYS A 350 1.10 5.46 30.17
C LYS A 350 1.85 4.14 30.09
N LEU A 351 2.97 4.09 29.41
CA LEU A 351 3.65 2.83 29.05
C LEU A 351 5.12 2.77 29.51
N ASN A 352 5.74 3.92 29.80
CA ASN A 352 7.13 4.00 30.22
C ASN A 352 7.32 4.64 31.61
N GLU A 353 6.29 4.62 32.44
CA GLU A 353 6.31 5.22 33.79
C GLU A 353 7.49 4.74 34.66
N ALA A 354 7.89 3.47 34.44
CA ALA A 354 9.04 2.87 35.14
C ALA A 354 10.41 3.48 34.79
N MET A 355 10.52 4.22 33.67
CA MET A 355 11.75 4.88 33.23
C MET A 355 11.96 6.27 33.86
N GLY A 356 11.02 6.72 34.70
CA GLY A 356 11.06 8.03 35.33
C GLY A 356 10.36 9.14 34.52
N PRO A 357 10.31 10.37 35.03
CA PRO A 357 9.55 11.46 34.44
C PRO A 357 10.22 12.12 33.22
N GLU A 358 11.50 11.84 32.97
CA GLU A 358 12.26 12.45 31.89
C GLU A 358 12.18 11.60 30.62
N MET A 359 11.76 12.21 29.51
CA MET A 359 11.81 11.60 28.18
C MET A 359 12.71 12.41 27.24
N THR A 360 13.33 11.77 26.27
CA THR A 360 14.10 12.44 25.22
C THR A 360 13.27 12.47 23.92
N PHE A 361 13.04 13.67 23.39
CA PHE A 361 12.37 13.85 22.09
C PHE A 361 13.23 14.73 21.21
N MET A 362 13.64 14.23 20.06
CA MET A 362 14.52 14.92 19.09
C MET A 362 15.81 15.50 19.72
N GLY A 363 16.35 14.84 20.75
CA GLY A 363 17.55 15.28 21.45
C GLY A 363 17.32 16.27 22.61
N ALA A 364 16.08 16.70 22.83
CA ALA A 364 15.72 17.52 23.99
C ALA A 364 15.14 16.63 25.11
N THR A 365 15.56 16.87 26.34
CA THR A 365 15.00 16.23 27.55
C THR A 365 13.77 17.00 28.01
N ILE A 366 12.63 16.32 28.11
CA ILE A 366 11.33 16.89 28.50
C ILE A 366 10.85 16.15 29.75
N ASN A 367 10.49 16.92 30.79
CA ASN A 367 9.90 16.35 32.00
C ASN A 367 8.38 16.21 31.79
N THR A 368 7.91 14.98 31.68
CA THR A 368 6.51 14.65 31.38
C THR A 368 5.53 14.95 32.52
N GLN A 369 6.02 15.09 33.76
CA GLN A 369 5.23 15.47 34.95
C GLN A 369 5.22 16.97 35.20
N GLY A 370 6.11 17.75 34.55
CA GLY A 370 6.14 19.19 34.66
C GLY A 370 5.02 19.89 33.93
N ALA A 371 4.31 20.81 34.59
CA ALA A 371 3.25 21.57 33.95
C ALA A 371 3.75 22.48 32.80
N ASP A 372 4.98 22.92 32.90
CA ASP A 372 5.68 23.73 31.90
C ASP A 372 5.80 23.06 30.55
N ALA A 373 6.12 21.76 30.53
CA ALA A 373 6.19 20.97 29.28
C ALA A 373 4.83 20.88 28.58
N TRP A 374 3.76 20.64 29.36
CA TRP A 374 2.39 20.55 28.82
C TRP A 374 1.90 21.89 28.31
N VAL A 375 2.12 22.96 29.06
CA VAL A 375 1.77 24.32 28.65
C VAL A 375 2.55 24.71 27.39
N GLY A 376 3.84 24.43 27.35
CA GLY A 376 4.68 24.70 26.17
C GLY A 376 4.22 23.94 24.93
N ALA A 377 3.96 22.64 25.05
CA ALA A 377 3.47 21.81 23.93
C ALA A 377 2.09 22.25 23.44
N THR A 378 1.17 22.58 24.35
CA THR A 378 -0.17 23.07 24.01
C THR A 378 -0.10 24.45 23.35
N PHE A 379 0.74 25.35 23.85
CA PHE A 379 0.95 26.66 23.25
C PHE A 379 1.53 26.56 21.84
N LEU A 380 2.53 25.67 21.65
CA LEU A 380 3.10 25.38 20.35
C LEU A 380 2.06 24.83 19.36
N LEU A 381 1.16 23.94 19.84
CA LEU A 381 0.07 23.40 19.03
C LEU A 381 -0.90 24.48 18.60
N ILE A 382 -1.40 25.29 19.54
CA ILE A 382 -2.38 26.36 19.25
C ILE A 382 -1.76 27.37 18.27
N THR A 383 -0.53 27.79 18.53
CA THR A 383 0.18 28.74 17.67
C THR A 383 0.45 28.14 16.29
N GLY A 384 0.89 26.88 16.25
CA GLY A 384 1.15 26.17 14.99
C GLY A 384 -0.12 26.03 14.15
N VAL A 385 -1.25 25.61 14.76
CA VAL A 385 -2.53 25.50 14.06
C VAL A 385 -3.02 26.85 13.57
N GLY A 386 -2.90 27.91 14.38
CA GLY A 386 -3.28 29.27 14.00
C GLY A 386 -2.46 29.77 12.80
N LEU A 387 -1.14 29.58 12.83
CA LEU A 387 -0.26 29.95 11.70
C LEU A 387 -0.56 29.10 10.46
N PHE A 388 -0.75 27.81 10.62
CA PHE A 388 -1.10 26.94 9.51
C PHE A 388 -2.41 27.35 8.83
N GLU A 389 -3.43 27.70 9.61
CA GLU A 389 -4.72 28.15 9.05
C GLU A 389 -4.60 29.47 8.31
N LEU A 390 -3.81 30.41 8.82
CA LEU A 390 -3.54 31.69 8.11
C LEU A 390 -2.85 31.44 6.78
N VAL A 391 -1.77 30.64 6.78
CA VAL A 391 -1.02 30.32 5.55
C VAL A 391 -1.89 29.50 4.59
N ARG A 392 -2.71 28.56 5.09
CA ARG A 392 -3.64 27.79 4.28
C ARG A 392 -4.64 28.67 3.55
N ARG A 393 -5.22 29.68 4.22
CA ARG A 393 -6.14 30.62 3.58
C ARG A 393 -5.47 31.41 2.46
N GLN A 394 -4.25 31.90 2.69
CA GLN A 394 -3.46 32.59 1.65
C GLN A 394 -3.15 31.66 0.47
N PHE A 395 -2.76 30.41 0.75
CA PHE A 395 -2.51 29.40 -0.26
C PHE A 395 -3.74 29.12 -1.12
N VAL A 396 -4.91 28.90 -0.49
CA VAL A 396 -6.17 28.64 -1.21
C VAL A 396 -6.55 29.80 -2.12
N HIS A 397 -6.36 31.04 -1.68
CA HIS A 397 -6.62 32.21 -2.51
C HIS A 397 -5.68 32.30 -3.72
N GLN A 398 -4.38 32.09 -3.51
CA GLN A 398 -3.41 32.04 -4.62
C GLN A 398 -3.66 30.89 -5.57
N TRP A 399 -4.09 29.75 -5.02
CA TRP A 399 -4.45 28.57 -5.79
C TRP A 399 -5.63 28.83 -6.72
N SER A 400 -6.73 29.46 -6.24
CA SER A 400 -7.89 29.79 -7.07
C SER A 400 -7.52 30.75 -8.21
N GLN A 401 -6.70 31.77 -7.93
CA GLN A 401 -6.22 32.69 -8.97
C GLN A 401 -5.43 31.96 -10.08
N ILE A 402 -4.56 31.01 -9.69
CA ILE A 402 -3.78 30.24 -10.67
C ILE A 402 -4.69 29.30 -11.49
N GLN A 403 -5.75 28.74 -10.93
CA GLN A 403 -6.70 27.93 -11.68
C GLN A 403 -7.47 28.77 -12.72
N GLU A 404 -7.87 29.98 -12.37
CA GLU A 404 -8.50 30.93 -13.29
C GLU A 404 -7.54 31.33 -14.43
N ASP A 405 -6.26 31.59 -14.11
CA ASP A 405 -5.22 31.88 -15.12
C ASP A 405 -5.03 30.71 -16.10
N ILE A 406 -5.03 29.45 -15.59
CA ILE A 406 -4.92 28.23 -16.42
C ILE A 406 -6.14 28.05 -17.31
N GLU A 407 -7.34 28.29 -16.81
CA GLU A 407 -8.56 28.23 -17.62
C GLU A 407 -8.57 29.27 -18.73
N ALA A 408 -8.18 30.51 -18.40
CA ALA A 408 -8.05 31.58 -19.39
C ALA A 408 -7.02 31.24 -20.47
N GLU A 409 -5.88 30.65 -20.10
CA GLU A 409 -4.85 30.19 -21.04
C GLU A 409 -5.35 29.08 -21.95
N ASN A 410 -6.10 28.09 -21.38
CA ASN A 410 -6.70 27.01 -22.14
C ASN A 410 -7.72 27.50 -23.17
N LEU A 411 -8.57 28.46 -22.78
CA LEU A 411 -9.53 29.09 -23.70
C LEU A 411 -8.83 29.79 -24.85
N ARG A 412 -7.73 30.51 -24.56
CA ARG A 412 -6.91 31.17 -25.61
C ARG A 412 -6.31 30.16 -26.58
N ARG A 413 -5.81 29.00 -26.08
CA ARG A 413 -5.23 27.94 -26.92
C ARG A 413 -6.27 27.20 -27.76
N GLN A 414 -7.54 27.21 -27.38
CA GLN A 414 -8.63 26.61 -28.16
C GLN A 414 -9.16 27.55 -29.24
N MET A 415 -8.93 28.86 -29.13
CA MET A 415 -9.34 29.87 -30.12
C MET A 415 -8.30 30.09 -31.23
N HIS A 416 -7.10 29.55 -31.06
CA HIS A 416 -6.02 29.50 -32.06
C HIS A 416 -5.79 28.06 -32.55
#